data_c9dcdce9ebef5f99083f4563b72fa3ac
#
_entry.id   c9dcdce9ebef5f99083f4563b72fa3ac
#
_cell.length_a   1.000
_cell.length_b   1.000
_cell.length_c   1.000
_cell.angle_alpha   90.00
_cell.angle_beta   90.00
_cell.angle_gamma   90.00
#
_symmetry.space_group_name_H-M   'P 1'
#
loop_
_entity.id
_entity.type
_entity.pdbx_description
1 polymer ?
#
loop_
_entity_poly.entity_id
_entity_poly.type
_entity_poly.pdbx_seq_one_letter_code
_entity_poly.pdbx_strand_id
1 'polypeptide(L)'
;MYQLSQDLPQFQQRINTFLAQQLNVDSSPSPLAEAMRYGVLLGGKRIRPFLVYATGRMLGADLNQLDYAAASVEAVHAYSLIHDDLPAMDDDHLRRGQPTCHIAFDHATAILAGDALQAFAFEILTQAPALQAEQKLALVQTLSQAAGVKGMCLGQSLDLISEQKHISLIELEQIHRNKTGAMLSAAIQLGRICSPHFKNDKLAQQLQRYSEAIGLAFQVQDDILDIEGESDIIGKTVGSDLLADKSTYPKLLGLAGAKQKAQELYQKAIAELESIPFDTSALRAIAEFVVNRKS
;
A
#
# COMPACT_ATOMS: atom_id res chain seq x y z
N MET A 1 -8.31 -19.00 16.35
CA MET A 1 -7.31 -17.92 16.10
C MET A 1 -7.22 -17.74 14.61
N TYR A 2 -7.23 -16.51 14.10
CA TYR A 2 -7.13 -16.22 12.67
C TYR A 2 -5.74 -16.64 12.13
N GLN A 3 -5.70 -17.25 10.94
CA GLN A 3 -4.46 -17.81 10.39
C GLN A 3 -4.00 -16.96 9.20
N LEU A 4 -3.31 -15.84 9.47
CA LEU A 4 -2.81 -14.93 8.45
C LEU A 4 -1.87 -15.63 7.44
N SER A 5 -1.08 -16.60 7.90
CA SER A 5 -0.17 -17.40 7.05
C SER A 5 -0.87 -18.24 6.00
N GLN A 6 -2.16 -18.51 6.16
CA GLN A 6 -2.98 -19.22 5.19
C GLN A 6 -3.77 -18.24 4.29
N ASP A 7 -4.41 -17.24 4.88
CA ASP A 7 -5.29 -16.32 4.15
C ASP A 7 -4.51 -15.34 3.27
N LEU A 8 -3.36 -14.82 3.73
CA LEU A 8 -2.57 -13.86 2.96
C LEU A 8 -2.12 -14.44 1.60
N PRO A 9 -1.55 -15.67 1.51
CA PRO A 9 -1.21 -16.27 0.22
C PRO A 9 -2.42 -16.54 -0.68
N GLN A 10 -3.59 -16.91 -0.11
CA GLN A 10 -4.80 -17.13 -0.88
C GLN A 10 -5.29 -15.84 -1.55
N PHE A 11 -5.32 -14.72 -0.81
CA PHE A 11 -5.70 -13.42 -1.37
C PHE A 11 -4.64 -12.87 -2.32
N GLN A 12 -3.37 -13.14 -2.06
CA GLN A 12 -2.28 -12.81 -2.99
C GLN A 12 -2.47 -13.53 -4.33
N GLN A 13 -2.75 -14.82 -4.31
CA GLN A 13 -3.02 -15.58 -5.54
C GLN A 13 -4.28 -15.07 -6.24
N ARG A 14 -5.37 -14.81 -5.49
CA ARG A 14 -6.63 -14.31 -6.04
C ARG A 14 -6.42 -13.00 -6.78
N ILE A 15 -5.78 -12.03 -6.15
CA ILE A 15 -5.58 -10.71 -6.78
C ILE A 15 -4.60 -10.77 -7.96
N ASN A 16 -3.56 -11.59 -7.89
CA ASN A 16 -2.63 -11.77 -9.00
C ASN A 16 -3.34 -12.39 -10.22
N THR A 17 -4.21 -13.38 -10.00
CA THR A 17 -5.03 -13.98 -11.07
C THR A 17 -5.98 -12.97 -11.67
N PHE A 18 -6.68 -12.20 -10.83
CA PHE A 18 -7.61 -11.16 -11.28
C PHE A 18 -6.90 -10.07 -12.09
N LEU A 19 -5.79 -9.53 -11.60
CA LEU A 19 -4.99 -8.52 -12.32
C LEU A 19 -4.43 -9.05 -13.64
N ALA A 20 -3.97 -10.30 -13.67
CA ALA A 20 -3.48 -10.92 -14.89
C ALA A 20 -4.58 -11.04 -15.96
N GLN A 21 -5.82 -11.31 -15.56
CA GLN A 21 -6.99 -11.34 -16.45
C GLN A 21 -7.39 -9.95 -16.94
N GLN A 22 -7.46 -8.96 -16.03
CA GLN A 22 -7.88 -7.59 -16.36
C GLN A 22 -6.88 -6.85 -17.26
N LEU A 23 -5.59 -7.15 -17.12
CA LEU A 23 -4.50 -6.57 -17.92
C LEU A 23 -4.15 -7.41 -19.16
N ASN A 24 -4.96 -8.41 -19.50
CA ASN A 24 -4.77 -9.19 -20.72
C ASN A 24 -5.37 -8.45 -21.91
N VAL A 25 -4.51 -7.88 -22.75
CA VAL A 25 -4.91 -7.17 -23.97
C VAL A 25 -4.64 -8.10 -25.17
N ASP A 26 -5.58 -9.03 -25.41
CA ASP A 26 -5.45 -10.04 -26.45
C ASP A 26 -5.39 -9.48 -27.90
N SER A 27 -5.77 -8.21 -28.11
CA SER A 27 -5.97 -7.67 -29.46
C SER A 27 -4.79 -6.91 -30.04
N SER A 28 -3.76 -6.58 -29.26
CA SER A 28 -2.55 -5.91 -29.75
C SER A 28 -1.41 -6.07 -28.72
N PRO A 29 -0.49 -7.01 -28.94
CA PRO A 29 0.73 -7.04 -28.14
C PRO A 29 1.44 -5.69 -28.31
N SER A 30 1.58 -4.94 -27.21
CA SER A 30 2.28 -3.66 -27.21
C SER A 30 3.25 -3.63 -26.02
N PRO A 31 4.42 -3.00 -26.16
CA PRO A 31 5.35 -2.81 -25.07
C PRO A 31 4.68 -2.20 -23.82
N LEU A 32 3.70 -1.32 -24.04
CA LEU A 32 2.93 -0.71 -22.96
C LEU A 32 2.15 -1.74 -22.13
N ALA A 33 1.38 -2.62 -22.78
CA ALA A 33 0.59 -3.63 -22.08
C ALA A 33 1.50 -4.65 -21.35
N GLU A 34 2.61 -5.03 -21.97
CA GLU A 34 3.61 -5.90 -21.35
C GLU A 34 4.27 -5.25 -20.15
N ALA A 35 4.64 -3.96 -20.22
CA ALA A 35 5.23 -3.21 -19.13
C ALA A 35 4.25 -3.00 -17.96
N MET A 36 2.97 -2.71 -18.23
CA MET A 36 1.92 -2.65 -17.20
C MET A 36 1.81 -3.98 -16.45
N ARG A 37 1.70 -5.09 -17.18
CA ARG A 37 1.64 -6.43 -16.60
C ARG A 37 2.89 -6.76 -15.80
N TYR A 38 4.06 -6.47 -16.36
CA TYR A 38 5.35 -6.65 -15.70
C TYR A 38 5.38 -5.94 -14.35
N GLY A 39 5.13 -4.62 -14.32
CA GLY A 39 5.18 -3.83 -13.10
C GLY A 39 4.18 -4.28 -12.03
N VAL A 40 2.95 -4.64 -12.43
CA VAL A 40 1.93 -5.10 -11.48
C VAL A 40 2.22 -6.52 -10.97
N LEU A 41 2.66 -7.44 -11.84
CA LEU A 41 2.81 -8.86 -11.51
C LEU A 41 4.21 -9.25 -11.02
N LEU A 42 5.13 -8.30 -10.86
CA LEU A 42 6.52 -8.52 -10.40
C LEU A 42 6.62 -9.15 -9.00
N GLY A 43 5.49 -9.46 -8.36
CA GLY A 43 5.44 -10.04 -7.02
C GLY A 43 5.08 -9.01 -5.93
N GLY A 44 5.37 -9.35 -4.68
CA GLY A 44 5.09 -8.51 -3.51
C GLY A 44 4.11 -9.14 -2.53
N LYS A 45 4.09 -8.65 -1.30
CA LYS A 45 3.28 -9.20 -0.18
C LYS A 45 1.77 -8.93 -0.34
N ARG A 46 1.37 -8.04 -1.24
CA ARG A 46 -0.05 -7.68 -1.50
C ARG A 46 -0.80 -7.24 -0.22
N ILE A 47 -0.15 -6.51 0.64
CA ILE A 47 -0.73 -6.03 1.92
C ILE A 47 -1.95 -5.13 1.67
N ARG A 48 -1.87 -4.21 0.69
CA ARG A 48 -2.98 -3.31 0.36
C ARG A 48 -4.22 -4.07 -0.15
N PRO A 49 -4.12 -4.96 -1.13
CA PRO A 49 -5.20 -5.89 -1.49
C PRO A 49 -5.73 -6.69 -0.30
N PHE A 50 -4.86 -7.26 0.54
CA PHE A 50 -5.29 -7.99 1.73
C PHE A 50 -6.15 -7.14 2.67
N LEU A 51 -5.77 -5.88 2.90
CA LEU A 51 -6.57 -4.96 3.73
C LEU A 51 -7.95 -4.69 3.14
N VAL A 52 -8.08 -4.58 1.81
CA VAL A 52 -9.38 -4.48 1.12
C VAL A 52 -10.23 -5.72 1.42
N TYR A 53 -9.68 -6.93 1.19
CA TYR A 53 -10.38 -8.18 1.43
C TYR A 53 -10.73 -8.39 2.90
N ALA A 54 -9.79 -8.17 3.81
CA ALA A 54 -10.01 -8.35 5.25
C ALA A 54 -11.13 -7.45 5.77
N THR A 55 -11.10 -6.17 5.39
CA THR A 55 -12.12 -5.20 5.81
C THR A 55 -13.47 -5.50 5.15
N GLY A 56 -13.49 -5.74 3.85
CA GLY A 56 -14.74 -6.00 3.12
C GLY A 56 -15.42 -7.28 3.60
N ARG A 57 -14.67 -8.38 3.78
CA ARG A 57 -15.21 -9.65 4.33
C ARG A 57 -15.75 -9.48 5.75
N MET A 58 -15.01 -8.81 6.61
CA MET A 58 -15.47 -8.48 7.97
C MET A 58 -16.84 -7.82 7.96
N LEU A 59 -17.12 -7.02 6.94
CA LEU A 59 -18.34 -6.23 6.80
C LEU A 59 -19.36 -6.84 5.84
N GLY A 60 -19.19 -8.08 5.38
CA GLY A 60 -20.14 -8.81 4.56
C GLY A 60 -20.16 -8.42 3.08
N ALA A 61 -19.07 -7.80 2.55
CA ALA A 61 -18.95 -7.55 1.12
C ALA A 61 -18.64 -8.82 0.33
N ASP A 62 -19.14 -8.88 -0.92
CA ASP A 62 -18.85 -9.97 -1.84
C ASP A 62 -17.41 -9.89 -2.37
N LEU A 63 -16.72 -11.04 -2.44
CA LEU A 63 -15.35 -11.10 -2.91
C LEU A 63 -15.17 -10.60 -4.35
N ASN A 64 -16.16 -10.83 -5.22
CA ASN A 64 -16.08 -10.37 -6.61
C ASN A 64 -16.13 -8.83 -6.71
N GLN A 65 -16.79 -8.15 -5.79
CA GLN A 65 -16.75 -6.68 -5.68
C GLN A 65 -15.41 -6.20 -5.15
N LEU A 66 -14.87 -6.92 -4.15
CA LEU A 66 -13.58 -6.60 -3.52
C LEU A 66 -12.39 -6.78 -4.46
N ASP A 67 -12.48 -7.68 -5.46
CA ASP A 67 -11.44 -7.85 -6.47
C ASP A 67 -11.14 -6.55 -7.23
N TYR A 68 -12.17 -5.80 -7.60
CA TYR A 68 -12.02 -4.52 -8.30
C TYR A 68 -11.37 -3.45 -7.41
N ALA A 69 -11.80 -3.36 -6.17
CA ALA A 69 -11.21 -2.43 -5.19
C ALA A 69 -9.76 -2.81 -4.83
N ALA A 70 -9.46 -4.09 -4.70
CA ALA A 70 -8.13 -4.61 -4.43
C ALA A 70 -7.18 -4.39 -5.63
N ALA A 71 -7.68 -4.61 -6.85
CA ALA A 71 -6.92 -4.35 -8.08
C ALA A 71 -6.60 -2.86 -8.25
N SER A 72 -7.56 -1.98 -7.96
CA SER A 72 -7.36 -0.53 -8.10
C SER A 72 -6.27 -0.01 -7.18
N VAL A 73 -6.28 -0.38 -5.91
CA VAL A 73 -5.25 0.08 -4.95
C VAL A 73 -3.88 -0.50 -5.27
N GLU A 74 -3.81 -1.73 -5.78
CA GLU A 74 -2.55 -2.35 -6.17
C GLU A 74 -2.02 -1.78 -7.49
N ALA A 75 -2.88 -1.41 -8.44
CA ALA A 75 -2.48 -0.72 -9.67
C ALA A 75 -1.88 0.67 -9.35
N VAL A 76 -2.49 1.43 -8.43
CA VAL A 76 -1.91 2.70 -7.93
C VAL A 76 -0.55 2.45 -7.28
N HIS A 77 -0.42 1.42 -6.46
CA HIS A 77 0.86 1.08 -5.85
C HIS A 77 1.91 0.66 -6.87
N ALA A 78 1.51 -0.10 -7.89
CA ALA A 78 2.45 -0.54 -8.93
C ALA A 78 2.95 0.64 -9.79
N TYR A 79 2.06 1.56 -10.19
CA TYR A 79 2.50 2.74 -10.94
C TYR A 79 3.47 3.60 -10.11
N SER A 80 3.19 3.77 -8.81
CA SER A 80 4.09 4.57 -7.97
C SER A 80 5.48 3.97 -7.90
N LEU A 81 5.59 2.64 -7.81
CA LEU A 81 6.89 1.96 -7.82
C LEU A 81 7.60 2.08 -9.18
N ILE A 82 6.86 1.98 -10.31
CA ILE A 82 7.45 2.14 -11.65
C ILE A 82 8.03 3.55 -11.81
N HIS A 83 7.31 4.58 -11.34
CA HIS A 83 7.77 5.96 -11.44
C HIS A 83 8.88 6.28 -10.43
N ASP A 84 8.79 5.75 -9.20
CA ASP A 84 9.84 5.92 -8.18
C ASP A 84 11.19 5.33 -8.65
N ASP A 85 11.18 4.22 -9.41
CA ASP A 85 12.38 3.57 -9.93
C ASP A 85 13.08 4.35 -11.04
N LEU A 86 12.43 5.36 -11.66
CA LEU A 86 13.01 6.11 -12.79
C LEU A 86 14.26 6.90 -12.38
N PRO A 87 15.19 7.17 -13.34
CA PRO A 87 16.42 7.94 -13.06
C PRO A 87 16.19 9.37 -12.55
N ALA A 88 15.00 9.94 -12.76
CA ALA A 88 14.64 11.26 -12.22
C ALA A 88 14.13 11.20 -10.76
N MET A 89 14.01 10.01 -10.20
CA MET A 89 13.52 9.71 -8.86
C MET A 89 14.60 8.93 -8.08
N ASP A 90 14.34 7.68 -7.72
CA ASP A 90 15.27 6.86 -6.90
C ASP A 90 16.41 6.24 -7.74
N ASP A 91 16.33 6.21 -9.08
CA ASP A 91 17.29 5.59 -10.03
C ASP A 91 17.61 4.13 -9.70
N ASP A 92 16.59 3.37 -9.29
CA ASP A 92 16.73 1.98 -8.91
C ASP A 92 16.80 1.06 -10.14
N HIS A 93 17.83 0.24 -10.26
CA HIS A 93 17.98 -0.73 -11.35
C HIS A 93 17.29 -2.07 -11.08
N LEU A 94 17.06 -2.42 -9.82
CA LEU A 94 16.45 -3.67 -9.39
C LEU A 94 15.31 -3.42 -8.40
N ARG A 95 14.23 -4.17 -8.57
CA ARG A 95 13.11 -4.23 -7.63
C ARG A 95 12.70 -5.68 -7.39
N ARG A 96 12.72 -6.10 -6.13
CA ARG A 96 12.42 -7.50 -5.75
C ARG A 96 13.33 -8.51 -6.48
N GLY A 97 14.59 -8.14 -6.72
CA GLY A 97 15.56 -8.98 -7.40
C GLY A 97 15.40 -9.08 -8.92
N GLN A 98 14.47 -8.32 -9.51
CA GLN A 98 14.26 -8.26 -10.95
C GLN A 98 14.58 -6.85 -11.48
N PRO A 99 14.95 -6.68 -12.76
CA PRO A 99 15.14 -5.38 -13.37
C PRO A 99 13.91 -4.49 -13.17
N THR A 100 14.12 -3.19 -12.91
CA THR A 100 13.03 -2.21 -12.85
C THR A 100 12.41 -2.01 -14.23
N CYS A 101 11.22 -1.45 -14.32
CA CYS A 101 10.45 -1.36 -15.57
C CYS A 101 11.23 -0.61 -16.66
N HIS A 102 11.92 0.49 -16.32
CA HIS A 102 12.69 1.28 -17.28
C HIS A 102 13.98 0.57 -17.77
N ILE A 103 14.48 -0.39 -16.99
CA ILE A 103 15.61 -1.25 -17.39
C ILE A 103 15.13 -2.43 -18.25
N ALA A 104 13.98 -3.03 -17.90
CA ALA A 104 13.42 -4.17 -18.64
C ALA A 104 12.86 -3.78 -20.01
N PHE A 105 12.37 -2.55 -20.15
CA PHE A 105 11.80 -1.99 -21.38
C PHE A 105 12.61 -0.77 -21.83
N ASP A 106 12.12 0.42 -21.54
CA ASP A 106 12.77 1.72 -21.74
C ASP A 106 12.08 2.80 -20.88
N HIS A 107 12.69 4.00 -20.79
CA HIS A 107 12.16 5.09 -19.95
C HIS A 107 10.77 5.54 -20.39
N ALA A 108 10.53 5.72 -21.70
CA ALA A 108 9.24 6.21 -22.22
C ALA A 108 8.14 5.17 -21.95
N THR A 109 8.42 3.89 -22.19
CA THR A 109 7.48 2.80 -21.91
C THR A 109 7.18 2.69 -20.41
N ALA A 110 8.16 2.86 -19.53
CA ALA A 110 7.94 2.86 -18.08
C ALA A 110 7.07 4.03 -17.62
N ILE A 111 7.30 5.26 -18.12
CA ILE A 111 6.46 6.43 -17.84
C ILE A 111 5.03 6.16 -18.26
N LEU A 112 4.82 5.73 -19.50
CA LEU A 112 3.48 5.44 -20.03
C LEU A 112 2.79 4.28 -19.31
N ALA A 113 3.54 3.26 -18.86
CA ALA A 113 2.99 2.15 -18.07
C ALA A 113 2.45 2.64 -16.73
N GLY A 114 3.16 3.53 -16.05
CA GLY A 114 2.68 4.17 -14.83
C GLY A 114 1.42 5.01 -15.06
N ASP A 115 1.40 5.85 -16.09
CA ASP A 115 0.24 6.68 -16.46
C ASP A 115 -1.00 5.81 -16.76
N ALA A 116 -0.80 4.75 -17.55
CA ALA A 116 -1.87 3.86 -17.94
C ALA A 116 -2.39 3.02 -16.75
N LEU A 117 -1.53 2.59 -15.82
CA LEU A 117 -1.93 1.90 -14.59
C LEU A 117 -2.72 2.83 -13.65
N GLN A 118 -2.36 4.12 -13.58
CA GLN A 118 -3.14 5.08 -12.82
C GLN A 118 -4.55 5.25 -13.42
N ALA A 119 -4.67 5.41 -14.74
CA ALA A 119 -5.96 5.48 -15.41
C ALA A 119 -6.78 4.19 -15.20
N PHE A 120 -6.16 3.03 -15.38
CA PHE A 120 -6.76 1.72 -15.14
C PHE A 120 -7.29 1.56 -13.71
N ALA A 121 -6.59 2.06 -12.70
CA ALA A 121 -7.01 1.98 -11.31
C ALA A 121 -8.36 2.66 -11.05
N PHE A 122 -8.66 3.76 -11.72
CA PHE A 122 -9.95 4.45 -11.61
C PHE A 122 -11.01 3.81 -12.50
N GLU A 123 -10.65 3.41 -13.71
CA GLU A 123 -11.53 2.73 -14.64
C GLU A 123 -12.11 1.45 -14.02
N ILE A 124 -11.27 0.58 -13.46
CA ILE A 124 -11.70 -0.71 -12.94
C ILE A 124 -12.71 -0.58 -11.78
N LEU A 125 -12.62 0.47 -10.95
CA LEU A 125 -13.60 0.75 -9.91
C LEU A 125 -15.01 0.98 -10.45
N THR A 126 -15.13 1.57 -11.63
CA THR A 126 -16.42 1.82 -12.28
C THR A 126 -17.10 0.53 -12.77
N GLN A 127 -16.31 -0.52 -12.99
CA GLN A 127 -16.76 -1.80 -13.50
C GLN A 127 -17.17 -2.79 -12.39
N ALA A 128 -16.93 -2.46 -11.11
CA ALA A 128 -17.23 -3.35 -9.98
C ALA A 128 -18.72 -3.80 -10.03
N PRO A 129 -18.99 -5.13 -10.04
CA PRO A 129 -20.35 -5.63 -10.21
C PRO A 129 -21.22 -5.35 -8.99
N ALA A 130 -22.52 -5.21 -9.19
CA ALA A 130 -23.54 -5.10 -8.15
C ALA A 130 -23.36 -3.94 -7.13
N LEU A 131 -22.37 -3.06 -7.30
CA LEU A 131 -22.22 -1.84 -6.51
C LEU A 131 -23.10 -0.72 -7.10
N GLN A 132 -23.71 0.06 -6.21
CA GLN A 132 -24.48 1.24 -6.60
C GLN A 132 -23.56 2.35 -7.12
N ALA A 133 -24.09 3.24 -7.96
CA ALA A 133 -23.32 4.38 -8.50
C ALA A 133 -22.70 5.25 -7.39
N GLU A 134 -23.42 5.43 -6.28
CA GLU A 134 -22.93 6.16 -5.09
C GLU A 134 -21.70 5.48 -4.48
N GLN A 135 -21.68 4.14 -4.38
CA GLN A 135 -20.52 3.40 -3.88
C GLN A 135 -19.35 3.51 -4.84
N LYS A 136 -19.57 3.36 -6.15
CA LYS A 136 -18.53 3.51 -7.18
C LYS A 136 -17.91 4.91 -7.15
N LEU A 137 -18.72 5.96 -7.01
CA LEU A 137 -18.24 7.32 -6.87
C LEU A 137 -17.41 7.50 -5.59
N ALA A 138 -17.86 6.94 -4.46
CA ALA A 138 -17.13 6.98 -3.20
C ALA A 138 -15.78 6.24 -3.28
N LEU A 139 -15.71 5.09 -3.99
CA LEU A 139 -14.47 4.36 -4.25
C LEU A 139 -13.48 5.23 -5.03
N VAL A 140 -13.93 5.81 -6.15
CA VAL A 140 -13.11 6.70 -7.00
C VAL A 140 -12.62 7.91 -6.20
N GLN A 141 -13.50 8.55 -5.44
CA GLN A 141 -13.14 9.71 -4.59
C GLN A 141 -12.11 9.34 -3.53
N THR A 142 -12.30 8.22 -2.83
CA THR A 142 -11.38 7.76 -1.78
C THR A 142 -9.99 7.48 -2.36
N LEU A 143 -9.92 6.76 -3.47
CA LEU A 143 -8.66 6.42 -4.11
C LEU A 143 -7.95 7.65 -4.67
N SER A 144 -8.67 8.56 -5.34
CA SER A 144 -8.09 9.76 -5.93
C SER A 144 -7.51 10.72 -4.88
N GLN A 145 -8.18 10.87 -3.74
CA GLN A 145 -7.67 11.68 -2.62
C GLN A 145 -6.40 11.05 -2.02
N ALA A 146 -6.39 9.73 -1.86
CA ALA A 146 -5.25 9.03 -1.27
C ALA A 146 -4.03 8.95 -2.21
N ALA A 147 -4.24 8.85 -3.52
CA ALA A 147 -3.16 8.82 -4.50
C ALA A 147 -2.59 10.20 -4.83
N GLY A 148 -3.44 11.23 -4.83
CA GLY A 148 -3.13 12.56 -5.36
C GLY A 148 -2.41 13.51 -4.40
N VAL A 149 -2.64 14.81 -4.62
CA VAL A 149 -2.00 15.94 -3.92
C VAL A 149 -2.33 16.03 -2.42
N LYS A 150 -3.29 15.28 -1.93
CA LYS A 150 -3.65 15.18 -0.51
C LYS A 150 -3.14 13.90 0.17
N GLY A 151 -2.42 13.06 -0.57
CA GLY A 151 -1.97 11.75 -0.13
C GLY A 151 -0.59 11.39 -0.70
N MET A 152 -0.50 10.26 -1.40
CA MET A 152 0.76 9.62 -1.80
C MET A 152 1.68 10.55 -2.61
N CYS A 153 1.18 11.27 -3.62
CA CYS A 153 2.01 12.18 -4.41
C CYS A 153 2.55 13.34 -3.57
N LEU A 154 1.76 13.89 -2.62
CA LEU A 154 2.26 14.87 -1.66
C LEU A 154 3.38 14.27 -0.82
N GLY A 155 3.17 13.06 -0.28
CA GLY A 155 4.17 12.37 0.53
C GLY A 155 5.47 12.15 -0.22
N GLN A 156 5.41 11.71 -1.48
CA GLN A 156 6.59 11.55 -2.35
C GLN A 156 7.30 12.87 -2.61
N SER A 157 6.54 13.94 -2.89
CA SER A 157 7.12 15.29 -3.08
C SER A 157 7.81 15.81 -1.82
N LEU A 158 7.23 15.60 -0.65
CA LEU A 158 7.84 15.97 0.63
C LEU A 158 9.10 15.14 0.93
N ASP A 159 9.07 13.85 0.61
CA ASP A 159 10.22 12.94 0.77
C ASP A 159 11.42 13.44 -0.04
N LEU A 160 11.24 13.70 -1.34
CA LEU A 160 12.27 14.26 -2.23
C LEU A 160 12.81 15.62 -1.74
N ILE A 161 11.95 16.53 -1.28
CA ILE A 161 12.37 17.83 -0.75
C ILE A 161 13.18 17.67 0.56
N SER A 162 12.95 16.61 1.31
CA SER A 162 13.62 16.34 2.58
C SER A 162 14.96 15.61 2.45
N GLU A 163 15.30 15.14 1.27
CA GLU A 163 16.59 14.50 1.02
C GLU A 163 17.77 15.44 1.38
N GLN A 164 18.79 14.88 2.03
CA GLN A 164 19.97 15.60 2.51
C GLN A 164 19.64 16.74 3.51
N LYS A 165 18.45 16.70 4.14
CA LYS A 165 18.04 17.65 5.18
C LYS A 165 17.75 16.94 6.49
N HIS A 166 18.08 17.62 7.59
CA HIS A 166 17.61 17.18 8.90
C HIS A 166 16.19 17.70 9.12
N ILE A 167 15.24 16.78 9.16
CA ILE A 167 13.83 17.09 9.44
C ILE A 167 13.43 16.67 10.85
N SER A 168 12.41 17.30 11.38
CA SER A 168 11.83 16.96 12.68
C SER A 168 11.01 15.66 12.60
N LEU A 169 10.72 15.04 13.75
CA LEU A 169 9.84 13.88 13.84
C LEU A 169 8.43 14.17 13.27
N ILE A 170 7.92 15.40 13.46
CA ILE A 170 6.61 15.81 12.94
C ILE A 170 6.61 15.79 11.40
N GLU A 171 7.65 16.34 10.78
CA GLU A 171 7.81 16.35 9.32
C GLU A 171 7.98 14.93 8.78
N LEU A 172 8.77 14.07 9.43
CA LEU A 172 8.92 12.67 9.07
C LEU A 172 7.59 11.93 9.13
N GLU A 173 6.83 12.10 10.24
CA GLU A 173 5.49 11.51 10.36
C GLU A 173 4.53 12.01 9.27
N GLN A 174 4.62 13.28 8.87
CA GLN A 174 3.80 13.82 7.78
C GLN A 174 4.12 13.16 6.44
N ILE A 175 5.42 12.98 6.12
CA ILE A 175 5.85 12.25 4.91
C ILE A 175 5.25 10.85 4.91
N HIS A 176 5.46 10.09 5.99
CA HIS A 176 5.01 8.70 6.08
C HIS A 176 3.48 8.55 6.04
N ARG A 177 2.74 9.44 6.72
CA ARG A 177 1.27 9.47 6.67
C ARG A 177 0.75 9.67 5.26
N ASN A 178 1.41 10.52 4.47
CA ASN A 178 1.01 10.79 3.10
C ASN A 178 1.52 9.72 2.13
N LYS A 179 2.82 9.46 2.08
CA LYS A 179 3.45 8.56 1.09
C LYS A 179 2.92 7.13 1.20
N THR A 180 2.82 6.59 2.40
CA THR A 180 2.42 5.20 2.65
C THR A 180 1.07 5.08 3.33
N GLY A 181 0.85 5.86 4.39
CA GLY A 181 -0.35 5.78 5.25
C GLY A 181 -1.64 6.04 4.48
N ALA A 182 -1.65 7.02 3.58
CA ALA A 182 -2.83 7.36 2.78
C ALA A 182 -3.34 6.17 1.96
N MET A 183 -2.45 5.42 1.31
CA MET A 183 -2.82 4.26 0.50
C MET A 183 -3.25 3.06 1.34
N LEU A 184 -2.69 2.86 2.55
CA LEU A 184 -3.14 1.82 3.48
C LEU A 184 -4.54 2.17 4.03
N SER A 185 -4.78 3.43 4.37
CA SER A 185 -6.10 3.92 4.77
C SER A 185 -7.13 3.78 3.66
N ALA A 186 -6.76 4.13 2.43
CA ALA A 186 -7.63 3.93 1.27
C ALA A 186 -8.00 2.46 1.10
N ALA A 187 -7.06 1.52 1.20
CA ALA A 187 -7.34 0.09 1.08
C ALA A 187 -8.43 -0.38 2.06
N ILE A 188 -8.34 0.05 3.32
CA ILE A 188 -9.34 -0.27 4.36
C ILE A 188 -10.69 0.38 4.04
N GLN A 189 -10.71 1.66 3.66
CA GLN A 189 -11.93 2.37 3.31
C GLN A 189 -12.60 1.80 2.04
N LEU A 190 -11.81 1.40 1.02
CA LEU A 190 -12.35 0.76 -0.18
C LEU A 190 -13.06 -0.56 0.18
N GLY A 191 -12.48 -1.39 1.05
CA GLY A 191 -13.13 -2.60 1.54
C GLY A 191 -14.45 -2.29 2.26
N ARG A 192 -14.49 -1.24 3.10
CA ARG A 192 -15.72 -0.78 3.78
C ARG A 192 -16.76 -0.29 2.79
N ILE A 193 -16.38 0.51 1.79
CA ILE A 193 -17.31 1.08 0.80
C ILE A 193 -17.97 -0.02 -0.05
N CYS A 194 -17.27 -1.12 -0.34
CA CYS A 194 -17.87 -2.27 -1.02
C CYS A 194 -18.93 -3.01 -0.18
N SER A 195 -19.02 -2.74 1.12
CA SER A 195 -19.91 -3.47 2.03
C SER A 195 -21.30 -2.83 2.17
N PRO A 196 -22.29 -3.55 2.74
CA PRO A 196 -23.57 -2.97 3.13
C PRO A 196 -23.47 -1.82 4.14
N HIS A 197 -22.33 -1.69 4.82
CA HIS A 197 -22.07 -0.69 5.88
C HIS A 197 -21.39 0.58 5.36
N PHE A 198 -21.38 0.84 4.04
CA PHE A 198 -20.64 1.96 3.44
C PHE A 198 -21.10 3.35 3.93
N LYS A 199 -22.33 3.51 4.40
CA LYS A 199 -22.87 4.78 4.98
C LYS A 199 -22.68 4.91 6.50
N ASN A 200 -22.01 3.97 7.16
CA ASN A 200 -21.77 4.02 8.60
C ASN A 200 -20.55 4.89 8.92
N ASP A 201 -20.81 6.17 9.22
CA ASP A 201 -19.77 7.18 9.50
C ASP A 201 -18.96 6.85 10.76
N LYS A 202 -19.58 6.28 11.80
CA LYS A 202 -18.88 5.88 13.01
C LYS A 202 -17.85 4.80 12.70
N LEU A 203 -18.25 3.78 11.94
CA LEU A 203 -17.37 2.72 11.50
C LEU A 203 -16.25 3.25 10.59
N ALA A 204 -16.58 4.18 9.67
CA ALA A 204 -15.60 4.83 8.82
C ALA A 204 -14.50 5.54 9.63
N GLN A 205 -14.87 6.28 10.68
CA GLN A 205 -13.93 6.96 11.55
C GLN A 205 -13.09 6.01 12.40
N GLN A 206 -13.68 4.91 12.92
CA GLN A 206 -12.95 3.90 13.68
C GLN A 206 -11.88 3.21 12.80
N LEU A 207 -12.26 2.78 11.61
CA LEU A 207 -11.36 2.19 10.63
C LEU A 207 -10.29 3.18 10.14
N GLN A 208 -10.63 4.48 10.04
CA GLN A 208 -9.66 5.53 9.70
C GLN A 208 -8.58 5.64 10.79
N ARG A 209 -8.98 5.73 12.07
CA ARG A 209 -8.00 5.82 13.18
C ARG A 209 -7.14 4.55 13.29
N TYR A 210 -7.73 3.37 13.07
CA TYR A 210 -6.97 2.13 12.98
C TYR A 210 -5.93 2.19 11.86
N SER A 211 -6.34 2.59 10.66
CA SER A 211 -5.47 2.64 9.48
C SER A 211 -4.34 3.66 9.61
N GLU A 212 -4.59 4.81 10.23
CA GLU A 212 -3.57 5.82 10.51
C GLU A 212 -2.50 5.30 11.48
N ALA A 213 -2.92 4.58 12.52
CA ALA A 213 -1.99 3.99 13.48
C ALA A 213 -1.14 2.89 12.85
N ILE A 214 -1.76 1.96 12.12
CA ILE A 214 -1.03 0.84 11.53
C ILE A 214 -0.18 1.27 10.32
N GLY A 215 -0.62 2.26 9.55
CA GLY A 215 0.16 2.84 8.46
C GLY A 215 1.45 3.49 8.94
N LEU A 216 1.40 4.20 10.06
CA LEU A 216 2.59 4.78 10.65
C LEU A 216 3.49 3.70 11.30
N ALA A 217 2.89 2.71 12.00
CA ALA A 217 3.63 1.58 12.55
C ALA A 217 4.39 0.79 11.46
N PHE A 218 3.79 0.67 10.26
CA PHE A 218 4.42 0.03 9.11
C PHE A 218 5.75 0.72 8.74
N GLN A 219 5.76 2.04 8.68
CA GLN A 219 6.96 2.82 8.34
C GLN A 219 7.99 2.81 9.47
N VAL A 220 7.56 2.92 10.73
CA VAL A 220 8.47 2.79 11.88
C VAL A 220 9.17 1.43 11.85
N GLN A 221 8.45 0.36 11.51
CA GLN A 221 9.02 -0.98 11.41
C GLN A 221 9.94 -1.12 10.19
N ASP A 222 9.64 -0.47 9.05
CA ASP A 222 10.56 -0.43 7.90
C ASP A 222 11.90 0.21 8.27
N ASP A 223 11.87 1.35 8.95
CA ASP A 223 13.07 2.06 9.41
C ASP A 223 13.89 1.22 10.42
N ILE A 224 13.21 0.46 11.30
CA ILE A 224 13.87 -0.45 12.24
C ILE A 224 14.55 -1.59 11.47
N LEU A 225 13.86 -2.17 10.47
CA LEU A 225 14.37 -3.26 9.66
C LEU A 225 15.55 -2.86 8.78
N ASP A 226 15.62 -1.60 8.34
CA ASP A 226 16.79 -1.10 7.59
C ASP A 226 18.07 -1.14 8.44
N ILE A 227 17.96 -1.14 9.79
CA ILE A 227 19.11 -1.22 10.71
C ILE A 227 19.37 -2.65 11.21
N GLU A 228 18.31 -3.38 11.61
CA GLU A 228 18.43 -4.69 12.28
C GLU A 228 18.21 -5.89 11.35
N GLY A 229 17.76 -5.64 10.13
CA GLY A 229 17.40 -6.73 9.21
C GLY A 229 18.61 -7.41 8.60
N GLU A 230 18.40 -8.60 8.06
CA GLU A 230 19.41 -9.33 7.28
C GLU A 230 19.20 -9.03 5.78
N SER A 231 20.25 -8.60 5.07
CA SER A 231 20.19 -8.18 3.66
C SER A 231 19.56 -9.25 2.76
N ASP A 232 19.84 -10.53 3.02
CA ASP A 232 19.32 -11.66 2.24
C ASP A 232 17.79 -11.85 2.41
N ILE A 233 17.22 -11.34 3.51
CA ILE A 233 15.79 -11.49 3.83
C ILE A 233 14.99 -10.27 3.36
N ILE A 234 15.59 -9.07 3.39
CA ILE A 234 14.91 -7.80 3.07
C ILE A 234 14.89 -7.53 1.57
N GLY A 235 15.84 -8.09 0.81
CA GLY A 235 15.97 -7.87 -0.63
C GLY A 235 16.46 -6.47 -1.02
N LYS A 236 17.00 -5.71 -0.04
CA LYS A 236 17.71 -4.44 -0.20
C LYS A 236 18.99 -4.48 0.64
N THR A 237 19.95 -3.62 0.32
CA THR A 237 21.13 -3.43 1.15
C THR A 237 20.72 -2.85 2.50
N VAL A 238 21.05 -3.53 3.60
CA VAL A 238 20.85 -3.01 4.97
C VAL A 238 21.66 -1.73 5.14
N GLY A 239 21.04 -0.71 5.77
CA GLY A 239 21.67 0.60 5.96
C GLY A 239 21.58 1.51 4.73
N SER A 240 20.71 1.21 3.76
CA SER A 240 20.49 2.07 2.58
C SER A 240 20.06 3.49 2.97
N ASP A 241 19.23 3.63 4.00
CA ASP A 241 18.78 4.93 4.51
C ASP A 241 19.91 5.70 5.22
N LEU A 242 20.84 5.00 5.88
CA LEU A 242 22.03 5.59 6.47
C LEU A 242 23.00 6.10 5.40
N LEU A 243 23.18 5.35 4.31
CA LEU A 243 24.03 5.74 3.17
C LEU A 243 23.46 6.96 2.44
N ALA A 244 22.14 7.05 2.34
CA ALA A 244 21.42 8.18 1.73
C ALA A 244 21.25 9.38 2.68
N ASP A 245 21.77 9.32 3.91
CA ASP A 245 21.63 10.34 4.99
C ASP A 245 20.15 10.71 5.26
N LYS A 246 19.21 9.77 5.07
CA LYS A 246 17.79 10.00 5.32
C LYS A 246 17.51 10.17 6.82
N SER A 247 16.53 10.99 7.15
CA SER A 247 15.97 11.06 8.49
C SER A 247 15.03 9.87 8.71
N THR A 248 15.30 9.08 9.76
CA THR A 248 14.52 7.88 10.12
C THR A 248 14.14 7.91 11.59
N TYR A 249 13.14 7.09 12.00
CA TYR A 249 12.77 6.99 13.40
C TYR A 249 13.95 6.59 14.31
N PRO A 250 14.77 5.59 13.98
CA PRO A 250 15.93 5.27 14.79
C PRO A 250 16.95 6.41 14.88
N LYS A 251 17.13 7.20 13.81
CA LYS A 251 18.04 8.37 13.82
C LYS A 251 17.52 9.46 14.74
N LEU A 252 16.21 9.68 14.81
CA LEU A 252 15.59 10.76 15.60
C LEU A 252 15.30 10.35 17.06
N LEU A 253 14.93 9.09 17.32
CA LEU A 253 14.47 8.61 18.63
C LEU A 253 15.46 7.61 19.28
N GLY A 254 16.49 7.19 18.58
CA GLY A 254 17.25 5.98 18.89
C GLY A 254 16.43 4.71 18.60
N LEU A 255 17.12 3.57 18.44
CA LEU A 255 16.48 2.30 18.10
C LEU A 255 15.44 1.85 19.14
N ALA A 256 15.75 2.01 20.44
CA ALA A 256 14.81 1.69 21.51
C ALA A 256 13.55 2.56 21.46
N GLY A 257 13.70 3.87 21.20
CA GLY A 257 12.58 4.79 21.03
C GLY A 257 11.72 4.46 19.80
N ALA A 258 12.32 4.06 18.69
CA ALA A 258 11.59 3.61 17.50
C ALA A 258 10.77 2.34 17.79
N LYS A 259 11.35 1.35 18.48
CA LYS A 259 10.64 0.13 18.90
C LYS A 259 9.47 0.44 19.83
N GLN A 260 9.67 1.32 20.81
CA GLN A 260 8.60 1.77 21.68
C GLN A 260 7.48 2.46 20.88
N LYS A 261 7.82 3.33 19.95
CA LYS A 261 6.85 4.02 19.06
C LYS A 261 6.04 3.02 18.23
N ALA A 262 6.67 2.00 17.65
CA ALA A 262 5.98 0.93 16.90
C ALA A 262 4.95 0.21 17.79
N GLN A 263 5.34 -0.13 19.02
CA GLN A 263 4.46 -0.80 19.98
C GLN A 263 3.29 0.09 20.44
N GLU A 264 3.52 1.38 20.69
CA GLU A 264 2.47 2.35 21.02
C GLU A 264 1.44 2.48 19.89
N LEU A 265 1.89 2.56 18.64
CA LEU A 265 1.04 2.62 17.46
C LEU A 265 0.23 1.33 17.27
N TYR A 266 0.84 0.17 17.50
CA TYR A 266 0.14 -1.11 17.50
C TYR A 266 -0.97 -1.14 18.54
N GLN A 267 -0.69 -0.79 19.81
CA GLN A 267 -1.70 -0.75 20.87
C GLN A 267 -2.85 0.21 20.52
N LYS A 268 -2.53 1.37 19.97
CA LYS A 268 -3.54 2.31 19.49
C LYS A 268 -4.42 1.70 18.39
N ALA A 269 -3.83 1.01 17.43
CA ALA A 269 -4.57 0.32 16.36
C ALA A 269 -5.51 -0.76 16.94
N ILE A 270 -5.03 -1.58 17.88
CA ILE A 270 -5.83 -2.62 18.51
C ILE A 270 -7.01 -2.04 19.29
N ALA A 271 -6.80 -0.96 20.05
CA ALA A 271 -7.86 -0.30 20.81
C ALA A 271 -9.01 0.21 19.90
N GLU A 272 -8.70 0.71 18.70
CA GLU A 272 -9.75 1.13 17.75
C GLU A 272 -10.60 -0.06 17.27
N LEU A 273 -10.01 -1.25 17.12
CA LEU A 273 -10.73 -2.46 16.71
C LEU A 273 -11.62 -3.04 17.82
N GLU A 274 -11.35 -2.79 19.09
CA GLU A 274 -12.13 -3.32 20.23
C GLU A 274 -13.59 -2.84 20.23
N SER A 275 -13.83 -1.64 19.75
CA SER A 275 -15.14 -1.02 19.70
C SER A 275 -15.95 -1.36 18.44
N ILE A 276 -15.39 -2.11 17.50
CA ILE A 276 -16.03 -2.54 16.25
C ILE A 276 -16.83 -3.82 16.48
N PRO A 277 -18.17 -3.83 16.26
CA PRO A 277 -19.03 -4.98 16.55
C PRO A 277 -18.99 -6.07 15.47
N PHE A 278 -17.83 -6.32 14.88
CA PHE A 278 -17.61 -7.34 13.84
C PHE A 278 -16.36 -8.15 14.17
N ASP A 279 -16.14 -9.26 13.48
CA ASP A 279 -14.93 -10.07 13.64
C ASP A 279 -13.71 -9.34 13.05
N THR A 280 -12.96 -8.66 13.89
CA THR A 280 -11.73 -7.92 13.55
C THR A 280 -10.47 -8.77 13.52
N SER A 281 -10.57 -10.10 13.63
CA SER A 281 -9.42 -11.01 13.79
C SER A 281 -8.39 -10.88 12.66
N ALA A 282 -8.82 -10.69 11.40
CA ALA A 282 -7.92 -10.49 10.27
C ALA A 282 -7.14 -9.16 10.36
N LEU A 283 -7.82 -8.07 10.76
CA LEU A 283 -7.17 -6.77 10.94
C LEU A 283 -6.22 -6.76 12.16
N ARG A 284 -6.54 -7.50 13.22
CA ARG A 284 -5.62 -7.71 14.35
C ARG A 284 -4.38 -8.49 13.94
N ALA A 285 -4.56 -9.57 13.18
CA ALA A 285 -3.45 -10.40 12.72
C ALA A 285 -2.50 -9.65 11.77
N ILE A 286 -3.00 -8.80 10.87
CA ILE A 286 -2.13 -7.98 10.01
C ILE A 286 -1.43 -6.88 10.81
N ALA A 287 -2.06 -6.29 11.81
CA ALA A 287 -1.42 -5.32 12.70
C ALA A 287 -0.26 -5.94 13.48
N GLU A 288 -0.46 -7.14 14.02
CA GLU A 288 0.58 -7.92 14.68
C GLU A 288 1.73 -8.29 13.72
N PHE A 289 1.38 -8.73 12.51
CA PHE A 289 2.37 -9.02 11.46
C PHE A 289 3.22 -7.81 11.13
N VAL A 290 2.63 -6.61 10.97
CA VAL A 290 3.33 -5.38 10.63
C VAL A 290 4.42 -5.05 11.63
N VAL A 291 4.16 -5.14 12.93
CA VAL A 291 5.13 -4.76 13.97
C VAL A 291 6.13 -5.86 14.34
N ASN A 292 5.82 -7.12 14.00
CA ASN A 292 6.68 -8.28 14.32
C ASN A 292 7.41 -8.86 13.10
N ARG A 293 7.20 -8.33 11.90
CA ARG A 293 7.86 -8.83 10.69
C ARG A 293 9.36 -8.64 10.75
N LYS A 294 10.07 -9.57 10.12
CA LYS A 294 11.54 -9.56 10.00
C LYS A 294 12.01 -9.17 8.60
N SER A 295 11.06 -8.93 7.69
CA SER A 295 11.32 -8.54 6.29
C SER A 295 10.13 -7.76 5.73
#